data_03ee398bc6060d03c23b1532c02feb36
#
_entry.id   03ee398bc6060d03c23b1532c02feb36
#
_cell.length_a   1.000
_cell.length_b   1.000
_cell.length_c   1.000
_cell.angle_alpha   90.00
_cell.angle_beta   90.00
_cell.angle_gamma   90.00
#
_symmetry.space_group_name_H-M   'P 1'
#
loop_
_entity.id
_entity.type
_entity.pdbx_description
1 polymer ?
#
loop_
_entity_poly.entity_id
_entity_poly.type
_entity_poly.pdbx_seq_one_letter_code
_entity_poly.pdbx_strand_id
1 'polypeptide(L)'
;MKPDRRMGGWTDGCRGARLAAAALGCMFVLSVYPSSRLSAQLDRTKPPVLPPPPALKLPAVQTATLPGGLELAVVEMHKVPVVDIQIVLDAGAARDPADLPGLATFTATMLQQGAGRRGPLEIADEAAFLGAQLNTAASYDAATVSLHVPKRRLEPALDLLADVVLRPTFADSEVTRQRELRRAQIVQLADNPVAIAGIAFPAIVYGRSHPYGRPLNGTEASTASLRRDRVAEFYGAAYRPNAARILVTGDVTLAEARRLLTARFGGWERGAVAPLPEAAAPAPVARTVYLVDKPGAAQSVIRIGHVGVARATPDYFALQVLNTILGGAFTSRLNQNLRETHGYTYGAFSQFSAGRLAGPFVASASVVTAKTDSSLIEFLKELRRIRDEPVPDPELAKAKAYITLGLPADFETTGAAAARFRELLVYGLPLDYFAHYAERINAVTAADVQRVARQHIDPDHFDIVVVGDKSQIEAGIKALSEGPIVYRDLWGQEVK
;
A
#
# COMPACT_ATOMS: atom_id res chain seq x y z
N MET A 1 34.35 52.44 -2.42
CA MET A 1 34.67 53.62 -3.18
C MET A 1 33.40 54.42 -3.44
N LYS A 2 33.14 55.45 -2.62
CA LYS A 2 32.31 56.64 -2.91
C LYS A 2 33.12 57.57 -3.80
N PRO A 3 32.61 58.54 -4.51
CA PRO A 3 31.60 59.54 -4.17
C PRO A 3 30.66 59.91 -5.36
N ASP A 4 29.67 60.74 -5.34
CA ASP A 4 29.24 61.93 -4.60
C ASP A 4 28.65 62.98 -5.57
N ARG A 5 27.61 63.73 -5.10
CA ARG A 5 27.24 65.12 -5.44
C ARG A 5 26.49 65.37 -6.78
N ARG A 6 25.59 66.33 -6.91
CA ARG A 6 25.02 67.47 -6.09
C ARG A 6 23.79 67.98 -6.83
N MET A 7 22.69 68.36 -6.16
CA MET A 7 22.25 69.70 -5.81
C MET A 7 21.94 70.71 -6.95
N GLY A 8 20.76 71.31 -6.82
CA GLY A 8 20.33 72.57 -7.37
C GLY A 8 18.78 72.54 -7.51
N GLY A 9 17.94 73.17 -6.81
CA GLY A 9 17.93 74.43 -6.06
C GLY A 9 17.43 75.59 -6.96
N TRP A 10 16.21 76.08 -6.65
CA TRP A 10 15.78 77.51 -6.73
C TRP A 10 14.26 77.58 -6.74
N THR A 11 13.58 77.97 -5.74
CA THR A 11 13.12 79.20 -5.15
C THR A 11 12.08 79.99 -5.98
N ASP A 12 11.00 80.29 -5.27
CA ASP A 12 10.21 81.52 -5.15
C ASP A 12 9.18 81.88 -6.23
N GLY A 13 7.99 82.07 -5.72
CA GLY A 13 7.43 83.36 -5.80
C GLY A 13 5.90 83.47 -5.97
N CYS A 14 5.24 83.71 -4.86
CA CYS A 14 4.18 84.73 -4.65
C CYS A 14 2.83 84.70 -5.41
N ARG A 15 1.84 84.93 -4.58
CA ARG A 15 0.54 85.60 -4.81
C ARG A 15 -0.60 84.66 -5.29
N GLY A 16 -1.63 84.41 -4.61
CA GLY A 16 -2.31 85.28 -3.68
C GLY A 16 -3.79 85.36 -4.08
N ALA A 17 -4.67 84.95 -3.23
CA ALA A 17 -6.05 85.38 -3.13
C ALA A 17 -7.03 85.01 -4.26
N ARG A 18 -8.05 84.38 -3.83
CA ARG A 18 -9.42 84.13 -4.37
C ARG A 18 -9.69 82.74 -4.80
N LEU A 19 -10.34 82.06 -3.88
CA LEU A 19 -11.59 81.33 -4.10
C LEU A 19 -11.97 80.50 -2.85
N ALA A 20 -12.43 81.17 -1.85
CA ALA A 20 -13.22 80.60 -0.77
C ALA A 20 -14.68 80.54 -1.27
N ALA A 21 -15.02 79.55 -2.06
CA ALA A 21 -16.43 79.29 -2.44
C ALA A 21 -16.68 77.91 -3.11
N ALA A 22 -15.79 76.94 -2.97
CA ALA A 22 -16.04 75.60 -3.56
C ALA A 22 -15.86 74.44 -2.58
N ALA A 23 -15.72 74.74 -1.30
CA ALA A 23 -15.45 73.75 -0.26
C ALA A 23 -16.68 73.27 0.55
N LEU A 24 -17.90 73.65 0.15
CA LEU A 24 -19.12 73.21 0.84
C LEU A 24 -20.02 72.28 0.05
N GLY A 25 -19.64 71.87 -1.15
CA GLY A 25 -20.45 70.96 -2.01
C GLY A 25 -20.03 69.51 -1.99
N CYS A 26 -18.84 69.14 -1.48
CA CYS A 26 -18.36 67.77 -1.49
C CYS A 26 -18.42 67.01 -0.17
N MET A 27 -19.01 67.57 0.85
CA MET A 27 -19.04 66.95 2.21
C MET A 27 -20.36 66.27 2.56
N PHE A 28 -21.28 66.07 1.64
CA PHE A 28 -22.59 65.47 1.90
C PHE A 28 -22.99 64.27 1.05
N VAL A 29 -22.06 63.63 0.32
CA VAL A 29 -22.35 62.41 -0.48
C VAL A 29 -21.55 61.20 0.03
N LEU A 30 -20.79 61.31 1.12
CA LEU A 30 -19.99 60.20 1.68
C LEU A 30 -20.55 59.54 2.94
N SER A 31 -21.83 59.72 3.26
CA SER A 31 -22.41 59.19 4.50
C SER A 31 -23.62 58.28 4.34
N VAL A 32 -23.81 57.62 3.18
CA VAL A 32 -24.84 56.57 3.07
C VAL A 32 -24.25 55.37 2.29
N TYR A 33 -23.10 54.87 2.71
CA TYR A 33 -22.81 53.46 2.54
C TYR A 33 -22.96 52.82 3.94
N PRO A 34 -23.94 51.95 4.12
CA PRO A 34 -23.97 51.15 5.32
C PRO A 34 -22.72 50.24 5.26
N SER A 35 -21.74 50.55 6.09
CA SER A 35 -20.61 49.68 6.39
C SER A 35 -21.11 48.48 7.20
N SER A 36 -22.01 47.71 6.60
CA SER A 36 -22.29 46.34 7.04
C SER A 36 -21.20 45.42 6.53
N ARG A 37 -19.94 45.72 6.82
CA ARG A 37 -18.95 44.68 7.00
C ARG A 37 -19.33 43.97 8.29
N LEU A 38 -20.31 43.09 8.23
CA LEU A 38 -20.34 41.92 9.05
C LEU A 38 -19.04 41.16 8.75
N SER A 39 -17.94 41.58 9.38
CA SER A 39 -16.84 40.69 9.61
C SER A 39 -17.43 39.60 10.49
N ALA A 40 -17.96 38.55 9.88
CA ALA A 40 -18.19 37.30 10.56
C ALA A 40 -16.80 36.89 11.08
N GLN A 41 -16.54 37.29 12.34
CA GLN A 41 -15.34 36.89 13.04
C GLN A 41 -15.49 35.37 13.17
N LEU A 42 -14.79 34.63 12.32
CA LEU A 42 -14.76 33.18 12.35
C LEU A 42 -14.38 32.77 13.79
N ASP A 43 -15.31 32.16 14.48
CA ASP A 43 -15.04 31.54 15.78
C ASP A 43 -14.09 30.37 15.56
N ARG A 44 -12.79 30.61 15.70
CA ARG A 44 -11.74 29.61 15.52
C ARG A 44 -11.68 28.57 16.63
N THR A 45 -12.53 28.72 17.67
CA THR A 45 -12.66 27.71 18.73
C THR A 45 -13.56 26.55 18.34
N LYS A 46 -14.35 26.72 17.28
CA LYS A 46 -15.24 25.68 16.74
C LYS A 46 -14.83 25.32 15.31
N PRO A 47 -14.79 24.02 14.98
CA PRO A 47 -14.59 23.62 13.60
C PRO A 47 -15.74 24.17 12.72
N PRO A 48 -15.46 24.55 11.46
CA PRO A 48 -16.51 24.99 10.56
C PRO A 48 -17.53 23.87 10.31
N VAL A 49 -18.81 24.23 10.27
CA VAL A 49 -19.85 23.28 9.83
C VAL A 49 -19.70 23.11 8.33
N LEU A 50 -19.21 21.96 7.92
CA LEU A 50 -19.09 21.62 6.52
C LEU A 50 -20.43 21.07 5.99
N PRO A 51 -20.80 21.36 4.73
CA PRO A 51 -21.93 20.69 4.11
C PRO A 51 -21.63 19.18 3.98
N PRO A 52 -22.66 18.33 3.87
CA PRO A 52 -22.45 16.91 3.58
C PRO A 52 -21.52 16.73 2.38
N PRO A 53 -20.56 15.82 2.41
CA PRO A 53 -19.69 15.57 1.27
C PRO A 53 -20.54 15.16 0.05
N PRO A 54 -20.20 15.61 -1.17
CA PRO A 54 -20.90 15.16 -2.36
C PRO A 54 -20.76 13.65 -2.52
N ALA A 55 -21.79 13.01 -3.06
CA ALA A 55 -21.75 11.59 -3.35
C ALA A 55 -20.62 11.29 -4.35
N LEU A 56 -19.77 10.33 -4.02
CA LEU A 56 -18.70 9.86 -4.87
C LEU A 56 -19.32 9.18 -6.11
N LYS A 57 -19.07 9.73 -7.29
CA LYS A 57 -19.47 9.13 -8.56
C LYS A 57 -18.25 8.50 -9.20
N LEU A 58 -18.19 7.20 -9.19
CA LEU A 58 -17.13 6.44 -9.84
C LEU A 58 -17.47 6.19 -11.31
N PRO A 59 -16.46 6.21 -12.21
CA PRO A 59 -16.65 5.76 -13.57
C PRO A 59 -17.04 4.28 -13.58
N ALA A 60 -17.91 3.89 -14.52
CA ALA A 60 -18.29 2.49 -14.68
C ALA A 60 -17.09 1.67 -15.20
N VAL A 61 -16.93 0.47 -14.69
CA VAL A 61 -15.98 -0.50 -15.23
C VAL A 61 -16.65 -1.21 -16.42
N GLN A 62 -16.14 -0.98 -17.61
CA GLN A 62 -16.58 -1.63 -18.84
C GLN A 62 -15.70 -2.86 -19.10
N THR A 63 -16.26 -3.94 -19.63
CA THR A 63 -15.53 -5.19 -19.85
C THR A 63 -15.62 -5.69 -21.28
N ALA A 64 -14.60 -6.42 -21.69
CA ALA A 64 -14.59 -7.18 -22.95
C ALA A 64 -13.69 -8.43 -22.77
N THR A 65 -13.86 -9.39 -23.65
CA THR A 65 -12.94 -10.53 -23.76
C THR A 65 -12.15 -10.39 -25.05
N LEU A 66 -10.82 -10.53 -24.95
CA LEU A 66 -9.91 -10.56 -26.07
C LEU A 66 -9.68 -12.01 -26.53
N PRO A 67 -9.08 -12.23 -27.73
CA PRO A 67 -8.66 -13.56 -28.15
C PRO A 67 -7.83 -14.26 -27.07
N GLY A 68 -7.86 -15.58 -27.03
CA GLY A 68 -7.19 -16.35 -25.99
C GLY A 68 -7.93 -16.38 -24.64
N GLY A 69 -9.09 -15.71 -24.51
CA GLY A 69 -9.85 -15.63 -23.24
C GLY A 69 -9.26 -14.62 -22.24
N LEU A 70 -8.45 -13.69 -22.72
CA LEU A 70 -7.88 -12.60 -21.90
C LEU A 70 -8.97 -11.59 -21.56
N GLU A 71 -9.23 -11.41 -20.29
CA GLU A 71 -10.24 -10.46 -19.79
C GLU A 71 -9.69 -9.02 -19.83
N LEU A 72 -10.52 -8.09 -20.34
CA LEU A 72 -10.23 -6.66 -20.36
C LEU A 72 -11.27 -5.91 -19.54
N ALA A 73 -10.81 -5.11 -18.60
CA ALA A 73 -11.60 -4.12 -17.88
C ALA A 73 -11.08 -2.71 -18.22
N VAL A 74 -11.99 -1.78 -18.50
CA VAL A 74 -11.65 -0.39 -18.85
C VAL A 74 -12.44 0.58 -17.98
N VAL A 75 -11.73 1.54 -17.40
CA VAL A 75 -12.28 2.65 -16.63
C VAL A 75 -11.90 3.95 -17.35
N GLU A 76 -12.85 4.54 -18.04
CA GLU A 76 -12.62 5.76 -18.83
C GLU A 76 -12.49 6.99 -17.92
N MET A 77 -11.35 7.69 -18.01
CA MET A 77 -11.02 8.89 -17.21
C MET A 77 -10.36 9.95 -18.13
N HIS A 78 -11.15 10.87 -18.66
CA HIS A 78 -10.71 11.82 -19.71
C HIS A 78 -10.22 13.18 -19.19
N LYS A 79 -9.98 13.33 -17.85
CA LYS A 79 -9.56 14.62 -17.28
C LYS A 79 -8.11 14.98 -17.63
N VAL A 80 -7.25 13.98 -17.75
CA VAL A 80 -5.83 14.13 -18.05
C VAL A 80 -5.45 13.13 -19.15
N PRO A 81 -4.68 13.54 -20.18
CA PRO A 81 -4.36 12.68 -21.32
C PRO A 81 -3.25 11.66 -20.98
N VAL A 82 -3.52 10.80 -20.03
CA VAL A 82 -2.64 9.69 -19.59
C VAL A 82 -3.45 8.40 -19.51
N VAL A 83 -2.75 7.27 -19.65
CA VAL A 83 -3.34 5.94 -19.59
C VAL A 83 -2.48 5.07 -18.67
N ASP A 84 -3.13 4.38 -17.76
CA ASP A 84 -2.54 3.35 -16.91
C ASP A 84 -3.06 1.98 -17.36
N ILE A 85 -2.14 1.05 -17.56
CA ILE A 85 -2.44 -0.34 -17.93
C ILE A 85 -1.83 -1.25 -16.88
N GLN A 86 -2.60 -2.19 -16.40
CA GLN A 86 -2.13 -3.21 -15.48
C GLN A 86 -2.51 -4.59 -16.01
N ILE A 87 -1.52 -5.43 -16.25
CA ILE A 87 -1.70 -6.85 -16.56
C ILE A 87 -1.52 -7.59 -15.24
N VAL A 88 -2.59 -8.18 -14.76
CA VAL A 88 -2.63 -8.97 -13.53
C VAL A 88 -2.61 -10.44 -13.93
N LEU A 89 -1.67 -11.19 -13.38
CA LEU A 89 -1.49 -12.62 -13.67
C LEU A 89 -1.60 -13.42 -12.38
N ASP A 90 -2.24 -14.58 -12.45
CA ASP A 90 -2.28 -15.53 -11.34
C ASP A 90 -0.92 -16.26 -11.20
N ALA A 91 0.16 -15.48 -11.08
CA ALA A 91 1.57 -15.89 -11.07
C ALA A 91 2.31 -15.35 -9.83
N GLY A 92 1.62 -15.29 -8.68
CA GLY A 92 2.19 -14.85 -7.42
C GLY A 92 3.08 -15.89 -6.73
N ALA A 93 3.80 -15.46 -5.69
CA ALA A 93 4.74 -16.29 -4.94
C ALA A 93 4.08 -17.45 -4.17
N ALA A 94 2.76 -17.46 -4.02
CA ALA A 94 2.05 -18.64 -3.52
C ALA A 94 2.26 -19.88 -4.42
N ARG A 95 2.62 -19.68 -5.69
CA ARG A 95 2.96 -20.74 -6.66
C ARG A 95 4.42 -21.17 -6.61
N ASP A 96 5.26 -20.50 -5.85
CA ASP A 96 6.67 -20.89 -5.74
C ASP A 96 6.78 -22.34 -5.25
N PRO A 97 7.66 -23.15 -5.85
CA PRO A 97 8.03 -24.43 -5.29
C PRO A 97 8.54 -24.27 -3.85
N ALA A 98 8.26 -25.23 -2.99
CA ALA A 98 8.65 -25.15 -1.58
C ALA A 98 10.17 -25.00 -1.36
N ASP A 99 10.96 -25.57 -2.27
CA ASP A 99 12.43 -25.53 -2.28
C ASP A 99 12.99 -24.25 -2.92
N LEU A 100 12.14 -23.44 -3.63
CA LEU A 100 12.59 -22.28 -4.39
C LEU A 100 11.72 -21.03 -4.14
N PRO A 101 11.53 -20.61 -2.87
CA PRO A 101 10.81 -19.36 -2.57
C PRO A 101 11.53 -18.17 -3.21
N GLY A 102 10.76 -17.20 -3.73
CA GLY A 102 11.26 -16.03 -4.44
C GLY A 102 11.32 -16.18 -5.95
N LEU A 103 10.93 -17.34 -6.52
CA LEU A 103 10.95 -17.57 -7.96
C LEU A 103 9.98 -16.64 -8.70
N ALA A 104 8.75 -16.46 -8.21
CA ALA A 104 7.75 -15.59 -8.83
C ALA A 104 8.21 -14.13 -8.89
N THR A 105 8.73 -13.61 -7.77
CA THR A 105 9.26 -12.23 -7.75
C THR A 105 10.50 -12.07 -8.59
N PHE A 106 11.34 -13.09 -8.67
CA PHE A 106 12.50 -13.08 -9.55
C PHE A 106 12.09 -13.12 -11.02
N THR A 107 11.15 -13.98 -11.39
CA THR A 107 10.60 -14.04 -12.75
C THR A 107 10.00 -12.71 -13.18
N ALA A 108 9.22 -12.06 -12.29
CA ALA A 108 8.68 -10.74 -12.57
C ALA A 108 9.79 -9.70 -12.80
N THR A 109 10.86 -9.72 -11.99
CA THR A 109 12.04 -8.84 -12.19
C THR A 109 12.69 -9.11 -13.56
N MET A 110 12.80 -10.37 -13.95
CA MET A 110 13.47 -10.78 -15.19
C MET A 110 12.74 -10.35 -16.47
N LEU A 111 11.43 -10.02 -16.42
CA LEU A 111 10.68 -9.55 -17.60
C LEU A 111 11.29 -8.29 -18.23
N GLN A 112 11.87 -7.40 -17.43
CA GLN A 112 12.51 -6.17 -17.90
C GLN A 112 14.01 -6.33 -18.15
N GLN A 113 14.56 -7.53 -17.98
CA GLN A 113 15.99 -7.79 -18.19
C GLN A 113 16.29 -8.33 -19.59
N GLY A 114 15.49 -7.89 -20.56
CA GLY A 114 15.57 -8.21 -21.97
C GLY A 114 14.26 -8.80 -22.51
N ALA A 115 13.76 -8.22 -23.60
CA ALA A 115 12.51 -8.62 -24.24
C ALA A 115 12.54 -8.35 -25.75
N GLY A 116 12.15 -9.34 -26.55
CA GLY A 116 12.21 -9.26 -28.01
C GLY A 116 13.66 -9.08 -28.49
N ARG A 117 13.96 -7.90 -29.04
CA ARG A 117 15.32 -7.53 -29.49
C ARG A 117 15.99 -6.54 -28.54
N ARG A 118 15.31 -6.12 -27.46
CA ARG A 118 15.75 -5.11 -26.52
C ARG A 118 16.49 -5.75 -25.36
N GLY A 119 17.65 -5.22 -25.02
CA GLY A 119 18.32 -5.49 -23.77
C GLY A 119 17.71 -4.63 -22.62
N PRO A 120 18.21 -4.79 -21.38
CA PRO A 120 17.64 -4.07 -20.24
C PRO A 120 17.80 -2.53 -20.34
N LEU A 121 18.89 -2.03 -20.90
CA LEU A 121 19.11 -0.60 -21.09
C LEU A 121 18.19 -0.03 -22.16
N GLU A 122 18.01 -0.72 -23.30
CA GLU A 122 17.11 -0.29 -24.36
C GLU A 122 15.66 -0.24 -23.89
N ILE A 123 15.22 -1.18 -23.02
CA ILE A 123 13.89 -1.14 -22.40
C ILE A 123 13.74 0.11 -21.53
N ALA A 124 14.74 0.41 -20.71
CA ALA A 124 14.71 1.56 -19.82
C ALA A 124 14.74 2.89 -20.61
N ASP A 125 15.62 2.99 -21.60
CA ASP A 125 15.78 4.18 -22.43
C ASP A 125 14.52 4.46 -23.27
N GLU A 126 13.92 3.41 -23.86
CA GLU A 126 12.68 3.54 -24.63
C GLU A 126 11.51 3.96 -23.72
N ALA A 127 11.37 3.36 -22.55
CA ALA A 127 10.36 3.79 -21.56
C ALA A 127 10.54 5.27 -21.20
N ALA A 128 11.77 5.70 -20.90
CA ALA A 128 12.08 7.09 -20.59
C ALA A 128 11.79 8.04 -21.77
N PHE A 129 12.16 7.66 -23.00
CA PHE A 129 11.88 8.43 -24.22
C PHE A 129 10.37 8.61 -24.46
N LEU A 130 9.58 7.58 -24.15
CA LEU A 130 8.13 7.62 -24.26
C LEU A 130 7.46 8.41 -23.11
N GLY A 131 8.20 8.78 -22.08
CA GLY A 131 7.65 9.33 -20.83
C GLY A 131 6.81 8.30 -20.10
N ALA A 132 7.11 7.03 -20.28
CA ALA A 132 6.40 5.92 -19.69
C ALA A 132 7.09 5.40 -18.42
N GLN A 133 6.28 4.87 -17.51
CA GLN A 133 6.76 4.13 -16.35
C GLN A 133 6.31 2.69 -16.50
N LEU A 134 7.25 1.78 -16.70
CA LEU A 134 7.03 0.35 -16.81
C LEU A 134 7.57 -0.34 -15.56
N ASN A 135 6.69 -1.06 -14.84
CA ASN A 135 7.08 -1.77 -13.64
C ASN A 135 6.57 -3.21 -13.65
N THR A 136 7.35 -4.12 -13.10
CA THR A 136 6.99 -5.52 -12.93
C THR A 136 7.21 -5.94 -11.49
N ALA A 137 6.24 -6.63 -10.91
CA ALA A 137 6.30 -7.07 -9.52
C ALA A 137 5.49 -8.35 -9.32
N ALA A 138 5.76 -9.09 -8.25
CA ALA A 138 4.87 -10.13 -7.79
C ALA A 138 4.64 -10.00 -6.27
N SER A 139 3.40 -10.25 -5.86
CA SER A 139 2.99 -10.47 -4.48
C SER A 139 2.83 -11.95 -4.22
N TYR A 140 2.29 -12.34 -3.09
CA TYR A 140 1.90 -13.74 -2.88
C TYR A 140 0.81 -14.19 -3.84
N ASP A 141 -0.16 -13.32 -4.15
CA ASP A 141 -1.39 -13.70 -4.86
C ASP A 141 -1.34 -13.46 -6.37
N ALA A 142 -0.51 -12.55 -6.84
CA ALA A 142 -0.47 -12.18 -8.25
C ALA A 142 0.89 -11.61 -8.67
N ALA A 143 1.24 -11.80 -9.96
CA ALA A 143 2.21 -10.94 -10.63
C ALA A 143 1.48 -9.81 -11.36
N THR A 144 2.14 -8.66 -11.46
CA THR A 144 1.59 -7.46 -12.11
C THR A 144 2.65 -6.84 -13.01
N VAL A 145 2.26 -6.53 -14.24
CA VAL A 145 3.02 -5.66 -15.14
C VAL A 145 2.22 -4.38 -15.33
N SER A 146 2.77 -3.24 -14.95
CA SER A 146 2.10 -1.95 -15.01
C SER A 146 2.82 -0.99 -15.94
N LEU A 147 2.04 -0.25 -16.72
CA LEU A 147 2.51 0.79 -17.63
C LEU A 147 1.69 2.06 -17.39
N HIS A 148 2.35 3.16 -17.06
CA HIS A 148 1.78 4.50 -17.05
C HIS A 148 2.38 5.29 -18.21
N VAL A 149 1.55 5.94 -19.05
CA VAL A 149 2.05 6.59 -20.27
C VAL A 149 1.16 7.76 -20.72
N PRO A 150 1.72 8.88 -21.26
CA PRO A 150 0.95 9.88 -21.95
C PRO A 150 0.18 9.29 -23.15
N LYS A 151 -1.10 9.64 -23.31
CA LYS A 151 -2.00 9.14 -24.37
C LYS A 151 -1.37 9.18 -25.78
N ARG A 152 -0.66 10.26 -26.10
CA ARG A 152 0.00 10.44 -27.41
C ARG A 152 1.10 9.42 -27.70
N ARG A 153 1.58 8.70 -26.69
CA ARG A 153 2.63 7.69 -26.77
C ARG A 153 2.12 6.27 -26.47
N LEU A 154 0.81 6.11 -26.34
CA LEU A 154 0.20 4.84 -25.92
C LEU A 154 0.58 3.69 -26.88
N GLU A 155 0.47 3.87 -28.18
CA GLU A 155 0.72 2.79 -29.14
C GLU A 155 2.18 2.25 -29.08
N PRO A 156 3.24 3.06 -29.19
CA PRO A 156 4.60 2.55 -29.04
C PRO A 156 4.90 2.00 -27.63
N ALA A 157 4.31 2.55 -26.58
CA ALA A 157 4.48 2.01 -25.24
C ALA A 157 3.79 0.64 -25.06
N LEU A 158 2.68 0.40 -25.77
CA LEU A 158 2.06 -0.92 -25.83
C LEU A 158 2.93 -1.95 -26.57
N ASP A 159 3.70 -1.54 -27.58
CA ASP A 159 4.64 -2.43 -28.25
C ASP A 159 5.75 -2.88 -27.28
N LEU A 160 6.27 -1.94 -26.47
CA LEU A 160 7.24 -2.25 -25.41
C LEU A 160 6.62 -3.17 -24.33
N LEU A 161 5.41 -2.86 -23.86
CA LEU A 161 4.69 -3.68 -22.88
C LEU A 161 4.47 -5.10 -23.40
N ALA A 162 4.05 -5.23 -24.65
CA ALA A 162 3.83 -6.54 -25.29
C ALA A 162 5.11 -7.35 -25.37
N ASP A 163 6.25 -6.74 -25.74
CA ASP A 163 7.53 -7.42 -25.74
C ASP A 163 7.92 -7.93 -24.35
N VAL A 164 7.81 -7.10 -23.34
CA VAL A 164 8.16 -7.44 -21.95
C VAL A 164 7.28 -8.58 -21.42
N VAL A 165 6.00 -8.60 -21.77
CA VAL A 165 5.07 -9.63 -21.29
C VAL A 165 5.16 -10.92 -22.10
N LEU A 166 5.31 -10.84 -23.42
CA LEU A 166 5.15 -11.99 -24.33
C LEU A 166 6.49 -12.59 -24.80
N ARG A 167 7.56 -11.81 -24.79
CA ARG A 167 8.85 -12.19 -25.39
C ARG A 167 10.06 -11.92 -24.49
N PRO A 168 9.98 -12.19 -23.16
CA PRO A 168 11.16 -12.04 -22.30
C PRO A 168 12.24 -13.03 -22.72
N THR A 169 13.50 -12.59 -22.71
CA THR A 169 14.63 -13.40 -23.21
C THR A 169 15.26 -14.29 -22.14
N PHE A 170 15.20 -13.88 -20.88
CA PHE A 170 15.83 -14.56 -19.74
C PHE A 170 17.30 -14.94 -20.03
N ALA A 171 18.09 -14.00 -20.56
CA ALA A 171 19.50 -14.25 -20.86
C ALA A 171 20.27 -14.70 -19.62
N ASP A 172 21.14 -15.72 -19.74
CA ASP A 172 21.88 -16.29 -18.60
C ASP A 172 22.77 -15.26 -17.89
N SER A 173 23.34 -14.31 -18.63
CA SER A 173 24.11 -13.20 -18.08
C SER A 173 23.25 -12.31 -17.15
N GLU A 174 22.01 -11.99 -17.58
CA GLU A 174 21.09 -11.17 -16.80
C GLU A 174 20.52 -11.93 -15.60
N VAL A 175 20.20 -13.21 -15.76
CA VAL A 175 19.81 -14.08 -14.64
C VAL A 175 20.92 -14.10 -13.58
N THR A 176 22.17 -14.28 -14.00
CA THR A 176 23.32 -14.28 -13.09
C THR A 176 23.48 -12.93 -12.41
N ARG A 177 23.44 -11.84 -13.16
CA ARG A 177 23.56 -10.47 -12.62
C ARG A 177 22.47 -10.15 -11.61
N GLN A 178 21.21 -10.44 -11.93
CA GLN A 178 20.06 -10.18 -11.05
C GLN A 178 20.07 -11.09 -9.82
N ARG A 179 20.52 -12.33 -9.95
CA ARG A 179 20.71 -13.24 -8.81
C ARG A 179 21.72 -12.68 -7.81
N GLU A 180 22.89 -12.21 -8.27
CA GLU A 180 23.91 -11.64 -7.38
C GLU A 180 23.41 -10.34 -6.74
N LEU A 181 22.70 -9.48 -7.47
CA LEU A 181 22.06 -8.28 -6.89
C LEU A 181 21.04 -8.63 -5.80
N ARG A 182 20.18 -9.60 -6.05
CA ARG A 182 19.19 -10.07 -5.06
C ARG A 182 19.86 -10.65 -3.84
N ARG A 183 20.92 -11.44 -4.03
CA ARG A 183 21.70 -12.01 -2.95
C ARG A 183 22.30 -10.94 -2.06
N ALA A 184 22.91 -9.91 -2.65
CA ALA A 184 23.42 -8.75 -1.91
C ALA A 184 22.31 -8.04 -1.13
N GLN A 185 21.14 -7.82 -1.73
CA GLN A 185 19.98 -7.24 -1.06
C GLN A 185 19.52 -8.07 0.15
N ILE A 186 19.45 -9.39 -0.01
CA ILE A 186 19.08 -10.31 1.09
C ILE A 186 20.08 -10.23 2.24
N VAL A 187 21.36 -10.16 1.96
CA VAL A 187 22.39 -9.99 3.01
C VAL A 187 22.20 -8.67 3.75
N GLN A 188 21.90 -7.58 3.03
CA GLN A 188 21.65 -6.28 3.67
C GLN A 188 20.39 -6.26 4.56
N LEU A 189 19.40 -7.13 4.30
CA LEU A 189 18.22 -7.21 5.16
C LEU A 189 18.56 -7.60 6.60
N ALA A 190 19.65 -8.37 6.82
CA ALA A 190 20.12 -8.76 8.13
C ALA A 190 20.54 -7.58 9.02
N ASP A 191 20.75 -6.38 8.44
CA ASP A 191 21.09 -5.17 9.19
C ASP A 191 19.86 -4.32 9.57
N ASN A 192 18.69 -4.66 9.07
CA ASN A 192 17.47 -3.90 9.31
C ASN A 192 16.47 -4.67 10.18
N PRO A 193 16.27 -4.29 11.46
CA PRO A 193 15.35 -4.98 12.37
C PRO A 193 13.89 -5.04 11.84
N VAL A 194 13.44 -4.01 11.10
CA VAL A 194 12.08 -3.99 10.51
C VAL A 194 11.96 -5.04 9.42
N ALA A 195 12.99 -5.17 8.57
CA ALA A 195 13.04 -6.20 7.53
C ALA A 195 13.09 -7.61 8.11
N ILE A 196 13.93 -7.82 9.15
CA ILE A 196 14.00 -9.07 9.88
C ILE A 196 12.63 -9.45 10.45
N ALA A 197 11.96 -8.53 11.17
CA ALA A 197 10.61 -8.76 11.69
C ALA A 197 9.60 -9.05 10.57
N GLY A 198 9.76 -8.40 9.39
CA GLY A 198 8.94 -8.64 8.19
C GLY A 198 9.06 -10.05 7.63
N ILE A 199 10.20 -10.69 7.80
CA ILE A 199 10.48 -12.06 7.33
C ILE A 199 10.15 -13.09 8.42
N ALA A 200 10.57 -12.83 9.66
CA ALA A 200 10.42 -13.78 10.76
C ALA A 200 8.94 -13.95 11.16
N PHE A 201 8.15 -12.86 11.22
CA PHE A 201 6.76 -12.93 11.66
C PHE A 201 5.89 -13.85 10.80
N PRO A 202 5.80 -13.70 9.46
CA PRO A 202 5.01 -14.63 8.66
C PRO A 202 5.58 -16.04 8.68
N ALA A 203 6.91 -16.22 8.78
CA ALA A 203 7.53 -17.55 8.89
C ALA A 203 7.15 -18.28 10.17
N ILE A 204 6.98 -17.55 11.28
CA ILE A 204 6.54 -18.07 12.57
C ILE A 204 5.04 -18.37 12.54
N VAL A 205 4.21 -17.40 12.14
CA VAL A 205 2.76 -17.50 12.15
C VAL A 205 2.24 -18.59 11.22
N TYR A 206 2.82 -18.73 10.03
CA TYR A 206 2.32 -19.69 9.02
C TYR A 206 3.15 -20.97 8.95
N GLY A 207 4.39 -20.95 9.40
CA GLY A 207 5.34 -22.00 9.09
C GLY A 207 5.78 -22.00 7.62
N ARG A 208 6.91 -22.63 7.32
CA ARG A 208 7.52 -22.66 5.98
C ARG A 208 6.79 -23.55 4.97
N SER A 209 5.95 -24.46 5.41
CA SER A 209 5.11 -25.28 4.53
C SER A 209 4.00 -24.46 3.87
N HIS A 210 3.46 -23.47 4.58
CA HIS A 210 2.43 -22.59 4.06
C HIS A 210 3.04 -21.54 3.09
N PRO A 211 2.38 -21.24 1.93
CA PRO A 211 2.89 -20.26 0.97
C PRO A 211 3.20 -18.89 1.58
N TYR A 212 2.31 -18.38 2.45
CA TYR A 212 2.49 -17.07 3.10
C TYR A 212 3.55 -17.05 4.20
N GLY A 213 4.03 -18.20 4.65
CA GLY A 213 5.16 -18.31 5.58
C GLY A 213 6.53 -18.31 4.91
N ARG A 214 6.58 -18.38 3.59
CA ARG A 214 7.84 -18.34 2.83
C ARG A 214 8.26 -16.90 2.57
N PRO A 215 9.57 -16.57 2.58
CA PRO A 215 10.02 -15.22 2.24
C PRO A 215 9.67 -14.88 0.79
N LEU A 216 8.97 -13.77 0.59
CA LEU A 216 8.49 -13.33 -0.72
C LEU A 216 9.62 -13.21 -1.76
N ASN A 217 10.79 -12.73 -1.33
CA ASN A 217 11.96 -12.56 -2.20
C ASN A 217 12.97 -13.73 -2.07
N GLY A 218 12.58 -14.81 -1.39
CA GLY A 218 13.46 -15.94 -1.14
C GLY A 218 14.43 -15.76 0.00
N THR A 219 15.31 -16.74 0.15
CA THR A 219 16.44 -16.76 1.05
C THR A 219 17.74 -16.69 0.27
N GLU A 220 18.89 -16.56 0.94
CA GLU A 220 20.20 -16.64 0.28
C GLU A 220 20.36 -17.98 -0.45
N ALA A 221 19.99 -19.10 0.20
CA ALA A 221 20.05 -20.44 -0.35
C ALA A 221 19.15 -20.62 -1.58
N SER A 222 17.87 -20.23 -1.51
CA SER A 222 16.97 -20.33 -2.65
C SER A 222 17.41 -19.40 -3.81
N THR A 223 17.92 -18.21 -3.50
CA THR A 223 18.43 -17.28 -4.51
C THR A 223 19.64 -17.84 -5.23
N ALA A 224 20.55 -18.50 -4.53
CA ALA A 224 21.70 -19.17 -5.16
C ALA A 224 21.28 -20.29 -6.15
N SER A 225 20.09 -20.84 -5.99
CA SER A 225 19.51 -21.89 -6.83
C SER A 225 18.69 -21.37 -8.01
N LEU A 226 18.49 -20.04 -8.12
CA LEU A 226 17.77 -19.43 -9.24
C LEU A 226 18.59 -19.57 -10.54
N ARG A 227 17.98 -20.18 -11.55
CA ARG A 227 18.57 -20.40 -12.88
C ARG A 227 17.56 -20.11 -13.98
N ARG A 228 18.07 -19.90 -15.19
CA ARG A 228 17.28 -19.57 -16.37
C ARG A 228 16.18 -20.60 -16.65
N ASP A 229 16.50 -21.88 -16.58
CA ASP A 229 15.55 -22.97 -16.79
C ASP A 229 14.34 -22.90 -15.86
N ARG A 230 14.57 -22.67 -14.55
CA ARG A 230 13.50 -22.52 -13.57
C ARG A 230 12.63 -21.27 -13.80
N VAL A 231 13.25 -20.15 -14.18
CA VAL A 231 12.54 -18.92 -14.53
C VAL A 231 11.68 -19.13 -15.79
N ALA A 232 12.23 -19.75 -16.83
CA ALA A 232 11.51 -20.03 -18.07
C ALA A 232 10.36 -21.04 -17.87
N GLU A 233 10.57 -22.07 -17.05
CA GLU A 233 9.54 -23.04 -16.66
C GLU A 233 8.38 -22.36 -15.93
N PHE A 234 8.68 -21.55 -14.90
CA PHE A 234 7.66 -20.82 -14.13
C PHE A 234 6.88 -19.86 -15.04
N TYR A 235 7.59 -19.09 -15.87
CA TYR A 235 6.96 -18.20 -16.84
C TYR A 235 6.06 -18.98 -17.80
N GLY A 236 6.55 -20.04 -18.39
CA GLY A 236 5.79 -20.87 -19.33
C GLY A 236 4.55 -21.51 -18.72
N ALA A 237 4.57 -21.84 -17.43
CA ALA A 237 3.45 -22.43 -16.70
C ALA A 237 2.40 -21.39 -16.25
N ALA A 238 2.81 -20.18 -15.83
CA ALA A 238 1.95 -19.24 -15.15
C ALA A 238 1.57 -17.99 -15.95
N TYR A 239 2.36 -17.58 -16.95
CA TYR A 239 2.09 -16.39 -17.76
C TYR A 239 1.26 -16.75 -18.98
N ARG A 240 -0.04 -16.93 -18.80
CA ARG A 240 -1.00 -17.34 -19.82
C ARG A 240 -2.19 -16.40 -19.90
N PRO A 241 -2.77 -16.13 -21.08
CA PRO A 241 -3.89 -15.20 -21.23
C PRO A 241 -5.15 -15.62 -20.45
N ASN A 242 -5.36 -16.93 -20.30
CA ASN A 242 -6.48 -17.49 -19.53
C ASN A 242 -6.28 -17.51 -18.00
N ALA A 243 -5.14 -17.01 -17.52
CA ALA A 243 -4.84 -16.72 -16.11
C ALA A 243 -4.39 -15.27 -15.94
N ALA A 244 -4.72 -14.41 -16.91
CA ALA A 244 -4.40 -13.00 -16.91
C ALA A 244 -5.64 -12.13 -17.10
N ARG A 245 -5.58 -10.92 -16.57
CA ARG A 245 -6.60 -9.89 -16.72
C ARG A 245 -5.89 -8.58 -17.03
N ILE A 246 -6.44 -7.77 -17.93
CA ILE A 246 -5.91 -6.44 -18.23
C ILE A 246 -6.90 -5.42 -17.67
N LEU A 247 -6.39 -4.49 -16.89
CA LEU A 247 -7.09 -3.29 -16.46
C LEU A 247 -6.49 -2.09 -17.20
N VAL A 248 -7.34 -1.26 -17.79
CA VAL A 248 -6.95 0.02 -18.38
C VAL A 248 -7.74 1.13 -17.70
N THR A 249 -7.05 2.14 -17.20
CA THR A 249 -7.68 3.35 -16.64
C THR A 249 -7.09 4.57 -17.31
N GLY A 250 -7.92 5.54 -17.68
CA GLY A 250 -7.42 6.79 -18.26
C GLY A 250 -8.13 7.26 -19.50
N ASP A 251 -7.45 8.08 -20.29
CA ASP A 251 -8.00 8.72 -21.48
C ASP A 251 -8.04 7.76 -22.69
N VAL A 252 -8.88 6.74 -22.58
CA VAL A 252 -9.06 5.72 -23.61
C VAL A 252 -10.46 5.12 -23.51
N THR A 253 -11.10 4.87 -24.65
CA THR A 253 -12.39 4.17 -24.68
C THR A 253 -12.21 2.67 -24.70
N LEU A 254 -13.26 1.92 -24.27
CA LEU A 254 -13.25 0.45 -24.36
C LEU A 254 -12.97 -0.03 -25.80
N ALA A 255 -13.57 0.60 -26.82
CA ALA A 255 -13.36 0.23 -28.22
C ALA A 255 -11.91 0.41 -28.65
N GLU A 256 -11.29 1.53 -28.28
CA GLU A 256 -9.90 1.83 -28.58
C GLU A 256 -8.96 0.87 -27.84
N ALA A 257 -9.14 0.67 -26.54
CA ALA A 257 -8.34 -0.25 -25.74
C ALA A 257 -8.42 -1.68 -26.29
N ARG A 258 -9.64 -2.15 -26.61
CA ARG A 258 -9.87 -3.46 -27.23
C ARG A 258 -9.11 -3.62 -28.54
N ARG A 259 -9.20 -2.64 -29.44
CA ARG A 259 -8.50 -2.65 -30.74
C ARG A 259 -6.99 -2.74 -30.56
N LEU A 260 -6.43 -1.85 -29.73
CA LEU A 260 -4.99 -1.73 -29.51
C LEU A 260 -4.39 -2.97 -28.83
N LEU A 261 -5.10 -3.50 -27.82
CA LEU A 261 -4.65 -4.67 -27.08
C LEU A 261 -4.84 -5.96 -27.88
N THR A 262 -5.92 -6.09 -28.67
CA THR A 262 -6.09 -7.24 -29.58
C THR A 262 -4.97 -7.33 -30.60
N ALA A 263 -4.52 -6.21 -31.16
CA ALA A 263 -3.43 -6.18 -32.14
C ALA A 263 -2.10 -6.71 -31.55
N ARG A 264 -1.88 -6.58 -30.25
CA ARG A 264 -0.61 -6.93 -29.57
C ARG A 264 -0.67 -8.25 -28.80
N PHE A 265 -1.78 -8.51 -28.14
CA PHE A 265 -1.97 -9.69 -27.28
C PHE A 265 -2.87 -10.76 -27.89
N GLY A 266 -3.48 -10.52 -29.04
CA GLY A 266 -4.39 -11.47 -29.68
C GLY A 266 -3.74 -12.80 -30.10
N GLY A 267 -2.42 -12.83 -30.28
CA GLY A 267 -1.63 -14.03 -30.53
C GLY A 267 -1.10 -14.72 -29.26
N TRP A 268 -1.45 -14.25 -28.07
CA TRP A 268 -1.03 -14.88 -26.82
C TRP A 268 -1.77 -16.19 -26.62
N GLU A 269 -1.03 -17.30 -26.65
CA GLU A 269 -1.61 -18.63 -26.65
C GLU A 269 -2.04 -19.09 -25.26
N ARG A 270 -3.25 -19.65 -25.20
CA ARG A 270 -3.77 -20.32 -23.99
C ARG A 270 -2.89 -21.52 -23.63
N GLY A 271 -2.86 -21.84 -22.36
CA GLY A 271 -2.16 -23.03 -21.86
C GLY A 271 -2.85 -23.60 -20.62
N ALA A 272 -2.46 -24.80 -20.25
CA ALA A 272 -2.83 -25.36 -18.96
C ALA A 272 -2.16 -24.55 -17.85
N VAL A 273 -2.96 -24.06 -16.91
CA VAL A 273 -2.49 -23.36 -15.71
C VAL A 273 -2.97 -24.18 -14.52
N ALA A 274 -2.05 -24.56 -13.66
CA ALA A 274 -2.39 -25.27 -12.44
C ALA A 274 -3.36 -24.42 -11.58
N PRO A 275 -4.29 -25.03 -10.81
CA PRO A 275 -5.08 -24.30 -9.84
C PRO A 275 -4.20 -23.49 -8.88
N LEU A 276 -4.77 -22.42 -8.29
CA LEU A 276 -4.07 -21.70 -7.23
C LEU A 276 -3.87 -22.63 -6.03
N PRO A 277 -2.73 -22.55 -5.34
CA PRO A 277 -2.48 -23.39 -4.18
C PRO A 277 -3.56 -23.16 -3.11
N GLU A 278 -4.13 -24.23 -2.62
CA GLU A 278 -4.96 -24.24 -1.42
C GLU A 278 -4.04 -24.57 -0.24
N ALA A 279 -4.12 -23.79 0.82
CA ALA A 279 -3.41 -24.06 2.05
C ALA A 279 -4.33 -23.69 3.23
N ALA A 280 -4.52 -24.67 4.11
CA ALA A 280 -5.26 -24.42 5.35
C ALA A 280 -4.47 -23.49 6.26
N ALA A 281 -5.18 -22.57 6.92
CA ALA A 281 -4.58 -21.76 7.96
C ALA A 281 -4.02 -22.69 9.07
N PRO A 282 -2.82 -22.43 9.58
CA PRO A 282 -2.31 -23.13 10.75
C PRO A 282 -3.27 -23.02 11.94
N ALA A 283 -3.33 -24.06 12.75
CA ALA A 283 -4.10 -24.02 13.98
C ALA A 283 -3.51 -22.97 14.94
N PRO A 284 -4.35 -22.21 15.66
CA PRO A 284 -3.89 -21.27 16.67
C PRO A 284 -3.03 -22.01 17.73
N VAL A 285 -1.92 -21.40 18.13
CA VAL A 285 -1.07 -21.86 19.22
C VAL A 285 -1.23 -20.92 20.41
N ALA A 286 -0.96 -21.44 21.63
CA ALA A 286 -0.95 -20.58 22.82
C ALA A 286 0.05 -19.44 22.65
N ARG A 287 -0.28 -18.26 23.20
CA ARG A 287 0.56 -17.06 23.11
C ARG A 287 2.01 -17.37 23.45
N THR A 288 2.89 -17.04 22.51
CA THR A 288 4.32 -17.31 22.57
C THR A 288 5.11 -16.06 22.19
N VAL A 289 6.18 -15.79 22.91
CA VAL A 289 7.11 -14.69 22.60
C VAL A 289 8.31 -15.25 21.84
N TYR A 290 8.52 -14.78 20.64
CA TYR A 290 9.66 -15.13 19.80
C TYR A 290 10.65 -13.99 19.79
N LEU A 291 11.86 -14.26 20.26
CA LEU A 291 12.93 -13.28 20.34
C LEU A 291 13.97 -13.55 19.25
N VAL A 292 14.16 -12.54 18.40
CA VAL A 292 15.20 -12.51 17.37
C VAL A 292 16.28 -11.53 17.80
N ASP A 293 17.48 -12.04 18.04
CA ASP A 293 18.60 -11.21 18.52
C ASP A 293 19.17 -10.34 17.39
N LYS A 294 19.24 -9.04 17.65
CA LYS A 294 19.94 -8.05 16.81
C LYS A 294 20.82 -7.19 17.72
N PRO A 295 22.08 -7.62 17.98
CA PRO A 295 22.98 -6.89 18.86
C PRO A 295 23.18 -5.43 18.44
N GLY A 296 23.16 -4.53 19.40
CA GLY A 296 23.34 -3.08 19.16
C GLY A 296 22.16 -2.38 18.52
N ALA A 297 21.00 -3.01 18.39
CA ALA A 297 19.80 -2.36 17.86
C ALA A 297 19.34 -1.23 18.79
N ALA A 298 19.28 -0.01 18.27
CA ALA A 298 18.81 1.17 19.02
C ALA A 298 17.30 1.14 19.31
N GLN A 299 16.56 0.37 18.54
CA GLN A 299 15.11 0.16 18.70
C GLN A 299 14.81 -1.33 18.62
N SER A 300 13.78 -1.76 19.36
CA SER A 300 13.18 -3.07 19.19
C SER A 300 11.98 -2.94 18.24
N VAL A 301 11.86 -3.90 17.32
CA VAL A 301 10.66 -4.02 16.46
C VAL A 301 9.75 -5.08 17.06
N ILE A 302 8.55 -4.68 17.41
CA ILE A 302 7.52 -5.55 17.95
C ILE A 302 6.50 -5.85 16.86
N ARG A 303 6.14 -7.13 16.67
CA ARG A 303 4.98 -7.58 15.88
C ARG A 303 4.17 -8.56 16.70
N ILE A 304 2.89 -8.26 16.88
CA ILE A 304 1.94 -9.07 17.64
C ILE A 304 0.80 -9.43 16.70
N GLY A 305 0.47 -10.71 16.58
CA GLY A 305 -0.64 -11.10 15.73
C GLY A 305 -0.74 -12.61 15.53
N HIS A 306 -1.54 -12.99 14.57
CA HIS A 306 -1.84 -14.37 14.21
C HIS A 306 -2.35 -14.45 12.76
N VAL A 307 -2.75 -15.64 12.31
CA VAL A 307 -3.46 -15.79 11.04
C VAL A 307 -4.81 -15.09 11.14
N GLY A 308 -5.05 -14.10 10.28
CA GLY A 308 -6.28 -13.33 10.23
C GLY A 308 -7.29 -13.92 9.24
N VAL A 309 -7.65 -13.16 8.20
CA VAL A 309 -8.77 -13.48 7.31
C VAL A 309 -8.39 -13.47 5.83
N ALA A 310 -9.16 -14.22 5.02
CA ALA A 310 -9.11 -14.09 3.56
C ALA A 310 -9.88 -12.85 3.10
N ARG A 311 -9.55 -12.33 1.91
CA ARG A 311 -10.21 -11.14 1.33
C ARG A 311 -11.72 -11.35 1.06
N ALA A 312 -12.11 -12.59 0.83
CA ALA A 312 -13.49 -12.95 0.62
C ALA A 312 -14.36 -13.00 1.90
N THR A 313 -13.80 -12.65 3.07
CA THR A 313 -14.55 -12.64 4.32
C THR A 313 -15.75 -11.70 4.27
N PRO A 314 -16.93 -12.10 4.79
CA PRO A 314 -18.08 -11.21 4.94
C PRO A 314 -17.84 -10.10 5.96
N ASP A 315 -16.88 -10.29 6.87
CA ASP A 315 -16.54 -9.35 7.95
C ASP A 315 -15.65 -8.17 7.49
N TYR A 316 -15.27 -8.12 6.21
CA TYR A 316 -14.30 -7.17 5.69
C TYR A 316 -14.56 -5.72 6.12
N PHE A 317 -15.79 -5.22 5.97
CA PHE A 317 -16.11 -3.82 6.28
C PHE A 317 -16.06 -3.53 7.78
N ALA A 318 -16.54 -4.44 8.61
CA ALA A 318 -16.44 -4.32 10.06
C ALA A 318 -14.97 -4.36 10.53
N LEU A 319 -14.14 -5.21 9.93
CA LEU A 319 -12.71 -5.28 10.19
C LEU A 319 -11.97 -4.03 9.73
N GLN A 320 -12.37 -3.37 8.63
CA GLN A 320 -11.79 -2.08 8.20
C GLN A 320 -12.07 -0.99 9.25
N VAL A 321 -13.29 -0.92 9.76
CA VAL A 321 -13.66 0.06 10.80
C VAL A 321 -12.92 -0.25 12.11
N LEU A 322 -12.92 -1.50 12.55
CA LEU A 322 -12.17 -1.95 13.72
C LEU A 322 -10.69 -1.59 13.62
N ASN A 323 -10.06 -1.93 12.49
CA ASN A 323 -8.64 -1.65 12.29
C ASN A 323 -8.33 -0.16 12.29
N THR A 324 -9.20 0.67 11.69
CA THR A 324 -9.05 2.14 11.70
C THR A 324 -9.05 2.68 13.13
N ILE A 325 -9.90 2.15 14.01
CA ILE A 325 -9.95 2.50 15.42
C ILE A 325 -8.69 2.03 16.15
N LEU A 326 -8.28 0.78 15.94
CA LEU A 326 -7.17 0.15 16.66
C LEU A 326 -5.81 0.72 16.29
N GLY A 327 -5.45 0.70 15.00
CA GLY A 327 -4.11 1.06 14.54
C GLY A 327 -4.01 1.55 13.10
N GLY A 328 -5.13 1.61 12.35
CA GLY A 328 -5.14 1.99 10.93
C GLY A 328 -5.14 3.50 10.67
N ALA A 329 -5.41 4.33 11.65
CA ALA A 329 -5.38 5.78 11.54
C ALA A 329 -4.31 6.39 12.44
N PHE A 330 -3.82 7.58 12.07
CA PHE A 330 -2.86 8.32 12.90
C PHE A 330 -3.38 8.61 14.31
N THR A 331 -4.68 8.82 14.46
CA THR A 331 -5.37 9.05 15.75
C THR A 331 -6.00 7.78 16.33
N SER A 332 -5.51 6.60 15.95
CA SER A 332 -5.93 5.30 16.46
C SER A 332 -5.51 5.08 17.91
N ARG A 333 -6.11 4.07 18.57
CA ARG A 333 -5.81 3.74 19.97
C ARG A 333 -4.34 3.44 20.21
N LEU A 334 -3.71 2.63 19.36
CA LEU A 334 -2.29 2.29 19.46
C LEU A 334 -1.39 3.52 19.36
N ASN A 335 -1.64 4.42 18.40
CA ASN A 335 -0.85 5.64 18.29
C ASN A 335 -1.09 6.61 19.48
N GLN A 336 -2.34 6.77 19.91
CA GLN A 336 -2.64 7.61 21.08
C GLN A 336 -1.96 7.10 22.35
N ASN A 337 -1.92 5.77 22.53
CA ASN A 337 -1.30 5.15 23.68
C ASN A 337 0.25 5.21 23.57
N LEU A 338 0.83 4.47 22.62
CA LEU A 338 2.27 4.26 22.59
C LEU A 338 3.07 5.51 22.16
N ARG A 339 2.50 6.33 21.26
CA ARG A 339 3.17 7.52 20.74
C ARG A 339 2.86 8.76 21.57
N GLU A 340 1.57 9.16 21.65
CA GLU A 340 1.19 10.44 22.22
C GLU A 340 1.26 10.43 23.76
N THR A 341 0.77 9.38 24.40
CA THR A 341 0.74 9.27 25.87
C THR A 341 2.10 8.89 26.44
N HIS A 342 2.74 7.89 25.87
CA HIS A 342 3.96 7.31 26.45
C HIS A 342 5.25 7.72 25.74
N GLY A 343 5.24 8.16 24.48
CA GLY A 343 6.44 8.52 23.72
C GLY A 343 7.38 7.37 23.44
N TYR A 344 6.89 6.12 23.42
CA TYR A 344 7.72 4.93 23.22
C TYR A 344 8.11 4.69 21.76
N THR A 345 7.35 5.27 20.83
CA THR A 345 7.52 5.07 19.38
C THR A 345 7.17 6.33 18.61
N TYR A 346 7.64 6.42 17.36
CA TYR A 346 7.18 7.42 16.39
C TYR A 346 5.84 7.04 15.74
N GLY A 347 5.42 5.78 15.84
CA GLY A 347 4.15 5.30 15.34
C GLY A 347 3.92 3.84 15.64
N ALA A 348 2.67 3.51 15.98
CA ALA A 348 2.19 2.15 16.13
C ALA A 348 0.98 1.94 15.22
N PHE A 349 0.87 0.79 14.61
CA PHE A 349 -0.19 0.49 13.66
C PHE A 349 -0.71 -0.93 13.81
N SER A 350 -1.89 -1.19 13.26
CA SER A 350 -2.42 -2.53 13.06
C SER A 350 -2.96 -2.69 11.65
N GLN A 351 -3.00 -3.94 11.18
CA GLN A 351 -3.48 -4.26 9.84
C GLN A 351 -4.01 -5.70 9.76
N PHE A 352 -5.11 -5.87 9.02
CA PHE A 352 -5.54 -7.15 8.46
C PHE A 352 -5.09 -7.21 7.01
N SER A 353 -4.05 -7.98 6.73
CA SER A 353 -3.51 -8.14 5.37
C SER A 353 -4.25 -9.26 4.63
N ALA A 354 -5.54 -9.04 4.36
CA ALA A 354 -6.38 -10.03 3.74
C ALA A 354 -5.93 -10.35 2.31
N GLY A 355 -5.59 -11.63 2.06
CA GLY A 355 -5.18 -12.17 0.77
C GLY A 355 -6.19 -13.17 0.20
N ARG A 356 -5.83 -13.91 -0.84
CA ARG A 356 -6.65 -15.03 -1.32
C ARG A 356 -6.80 -16.11 -0.25
N LEU A 357 -5.70 -16.46 0.40
CA LEU A 357 -5.70 -17.24 1.62
C LEU A 357 -5.89 -16.31 2.82
N ALA A 358 -6.13 -16.87 4.00
CA ALA A 358 -6.20 -16.09 5.23
C ALA A 358 -4.85 -15.39 5.47
N GLY A 359 -4.82 -14.08 5.28
CA GLY A 359 -3.65 -13.26 5.53
C GLY A 359 -3.53 -12.89 7.02
N PRO A 360 -2.41 -12.33 7.49
CA PRO A 360 -2.20 -12.09 8.91
C PRO A 360 -2.96 -10.87 9.43
N PHE A 361 -3.38 -10.94 10.68
CA PHE A 361 -3.55 -9.76 11.52
C PHE A 361 -2.20 -9.45 12.19
N VAL A 362 -1.79 -8.20 12.19
CA VAL A 362 -0.56 -7.75 12.86
C VAL A 362 -0.74 -6.36 13.48
N ALA A 363 -0.35 -6.20 14.74
CA ALA A 363 -0.09 -4.94 15.40
C ALA A 363 1.43 -4.77 15.55
N SER A 364 2.00 -3.60 15.24
CA SER A 364 3.44 -3.42 15.16
C SER A 364 3.88 -1.99 15.49
N ALA A 365 5.08 -1.88 16.07
CA ALA A 365 5.83 -0.64 16.21
C ALA A 365 7.34 -0.90 16.31
N SER A 366 8.14 0.12 15.94
CA SER A 366 9.54 0.24 16.35
C SER A 366 9.59 1.10 17.60
N VAL A 367 10.05 0.55 18.71
CA VAL A 367 10.04 1.19 20.03
C VAL A 367 11.45 1.41 20.56
N VAL A 368 11.64 2.39 21.43
CA VAL A 368 12.91 2.58 22.13
C VAL A 368 13.26 1.29 22.89
N THR A 369 14.48 0.75 22.72
CA THR A 369 14.91 -0.52 23.27
C THR A 369 14.63 -0.65 24.77
N ALA A 370 14.91 0.40 25.57
CA ALA A 370 14.66 0.45 27.01
C ALA A 370 13.17 0.47 27.40
N LYS A 371 12.24 0.52 26.43
CA LYS A 371 10.78 0.55 26.61
C LYS A 371 10.09 -0.64 25.93
N THR A 372 10.82 -1.66 25.58
CA THR A 372 10.28 -2.84 24.88
C THR A 372 9.23 -3.57 25.72
N ASP A 373 9.51 -3.84 26.97
CA ASP A 373 8.60 -4.47 27.95
C ASP A 373 7.34 -3.63 28.18
N SER A 374 7.52 -2.36 28.48
CA SER A 374 6.42 -1.40 28.70
C SER A 374 5.54 -1.27 27.46
N SER A 375 6.14 -1.28 26.25
CA SER A 375 5.40 -1.24 24.99
C SER A 375 4.58 -2.52 24.77
N LEU A 376 5.09 -3.69 25.12
CA LEU A 376 4.34 -4.94 25.05
C LEU A 376 3.10 -4.92 25.95
N ILE A 377 3.21 -4.39 27.18
CA ILE A 377 2.08 -4.22 28.11
C ILE A 377 1.01 -3.36 27.46
N GLU A 378 1.39 -2.21 26.93
CA GLU A 378 0.43 -1.26 26.35
C GLU A 378 -0.20 -1.79 25.04
N PHE A 379 0.55 -2.51 24.20
CA PHE A 379 -0.02 -3.22 23.06
C PHE A 379 -1.10 -4.21 23.47
N LEU A 380 -0.79 -5.12 24.40
CA LEU A 380 -1.72 -6.14 24.85
C LEU A 380 -2.93 -5.55 25.56
N LYS A 381 -2.77 -4.45 26.25
CA LYS A 381 -3.86 -3.69 26.87
C LYS A 381 -4.84 -3.15 25.83
N GLU A 382 -4.35 -2.49 24.75
CA GLU A 382 -5.24 -1.95 23.72
C GLU A 382 -5.90 -3.08 22.88
N LEU A 383 -5.20 -4.18 22.66
CA LEU A 383 -5.74 -5.36 21.99
C LEU A 383 -6.85 -6.05 22.81
N ARG A 384 -6.67 -6.17 24.13
CA ARG A 384 -7.72 -6.64 25.04
C ARG A 384 -8.87 -5.66 25.09
N ARG A 385 -8.58 -4.36 25.19
CA ARG A 385 -9.58 -3.31 25.26
C ARG A 385 -10.50 -3.26 24.03
N ILE A 386 -9.95 -3.34 22.82
CA ILE A 386 -10.81 -3.33 21.61
C ILE A 386 -11.67 -4.59 21.52
N ARG A 387 -11.24 -5.74 22.05
CA ARG A 387 -12.01 -6.98 22.12
C ARG A 387 -13.12 -6.90 23.18
N ASP A 388 -12.83 -6.38 24.35
CA ASP A 388 -13.67 -6.54 25.53
C ASP A 388 -14.61 -5.35 25.76
N GLU A 389 -14.23 -4.14 25.36
CA GLU A 389 -15.00 -2.92 25.57
C GLU A 389 -15.73 -2.47 24.30
N PRO A 390 -17.01 -2.06 24.42
CA PRO A 390 -17.72 -1.49 23.26
C PRO A 390 -17.05 -0.19 22.80
N VAL A 391 -17.05 0.01 21.48
CA VAL A 391 -16.53 1.24 20.88
C VAL A 391 -17.55 2.37 21.09
N PRO A 392 -17.13 3.52 21.65
CA PRO A 392 -18.00 4.69 21.80
C PRO A 392 -18.46 5.25 20.45
N ASP A 393 -19.70 5.75 20.38
CA ASP A 393 -20.28 6.33 19.16
C ASP A 393 -19.42 7.40 18.49
N PRO A 394 -18.79 8.36 19.22
CA PRO A 394 -17.91 9.35 18.59
C PRO A 394 -16.68 8.74 17.93
N GLU A 395 -16.10 7.69 18.52
CA GLU A 395 -14.93 7.00 17.98
C GLU A 395 -15.31 6.20 16.71
N LEU A 396 -16.46 5.51 16.74
CA LEU A 396 -17.04 4.82 15.59
C LEU A 396 -17.32 5.79 14.43
N ALA A 397 -17.99 6.90 14.72
CA ALA A 397 -18.31 7.93 13.72
C ALA A 397 -17.04 8.52 13.09
N LYS A 398 -16.01 8.79 13.90
CA LYS A 398 -14.70 9.27 13.43
C LYS A 398 -14.03 8.27 12.50
N ALA A 399 -14.01 6.98 12.85
CA ALA A 399 -13.39 5.94 12.03
C ALA A 399 -14.10 5.77 10.68
N LYS A 400 -15.44 5.76 10.67
CA LYS A 400 -16.23 5.73 9.43
C LYS A 400 -15.96 6.94 8.55
N ALA A 401 -15.96 8.14 9.13
CA ALA A 401 -15.67 9.38 8.42
C ALA A 401 -14.24 9.36 7.83
N TYR A 402 -13.26 8.87 8.59
CA TYR A 402 -11.88 8.74 8.12
C TYR A 402 -11.79 7.90 6.84
N ILE A 403 -12.46 6.75 6.81
CA ILE A 403 -12.48 5.85 5.66
C ILE A 403 -13.25 6.48 4.48
N THR A 404 -14.47 6.95 4.73
CA THR A 404 -15.38 7.38 3.66
C THR A 404 -14.99 8.71 3.05
N LEU A 405 -14.46 9.66 3.84
CA LEU A 405 -13.96 10.94 3.34
C LEU A 405 -12.60 10.81 2.64
N GLY A 406 -11.82 9.79 2.97
CA GLY A 406 -10.57 9.47 2.27
C GLY A 406 -10.79 8.79 0.91
N LEU A 407 -11.92 8.10 0.72
CA LEU A 407 -12.18 7.30 -0.47
C LEU A 407 -12.07 8.06 -1.82
N PRO A 408 -12.49 9.32 -1.96
CA PRO A 408 -12.33 10.05 -3.23
C PRO A 408 -10.88 10.16 -3.71
N ALA A 409 -9.91 10.29 -2.79
CA ALA A 409 -8.48 10.37 -3.15
C ALA A 409 -7.97 9.10 -3.83
N ASP A 410 -8.55 7.93 -3.53
CA ASP A 410 -8.21 6.66 -4.15
C ASP A 410 -8.58 6.59 -5.66
N PHE A 411 -9.40 7.53 -6.14
CA PHE A 411 -9.87 7.59 -7.53
C PHE A 411 -9.57 8.94 -8.21
N GLU A 412 -8.74 9.78 -7.60
CA GLU A 412 -8.41 11.10 -8.12
C GLU A 412 -7.52 11.02 -9.36
N THR A 413 -6.53 10.13 -9.35
CA THR A 413 -5.62 9.91 -10.47
C THR A 413 -5.88 8.57 -11.15
N THR A 414 -5.49 8.46 -12.43
CA THR A 414 -5.61 7.21 -13.20
C THR A 414 -4.84 6.07 -12.55
N GLY A 415 -3.63 6.35 -12.02
CA GLY A 415 -2.81 5.35 -11.33
C GLY A 415 -3.40 4.89 -9.98
N ALA A 416 -3.96 5.82 -9.17
CA ALA A 416 -4.63 5.47 -7.92
C ALA A 416 -5.87 4.62 -8.19
N ALA A 417 -6.71 5.04 -9.16
CA ALA A 417 -7.86 4.27 -9.60
C ALA A 417 -7.46 2.88 -10.10
N ALA A 418 -6.40 2.78 -10.92
CA ALA A 418 -5.86 1.50 -11.38
C ALA A 418 -5.47 0.59 -10.21
N ALA A 419 -4.82 1.12 -9.17
CA ALA A 419 -4.44 0.35 -8.00
C ALA A 419 -5.66 -0.22 -7.24
N ARG A 420 -6.74 0.58 -7.10
CA ARG A 420 -7.98 0.16 -6.44
C ARG A 420 -8.76 -0.85 -7.28
N PHE A 421 -8.97 -0.60 -8.57
CA PHE A 421 -9.68 -1.54 -9.44
C PHE A 421 -8.91 -2.85 -9.66
N ARG A 422 -7.58 -2.84 -9.61
CA ARG A 422 -6.77 -4.06 -9.63
C ARG A 422 -7.13 -5.03 -8.52
N GLU A 423 -7.45 -4.53 -7.32
CA GLU A 423 -7.89 -5.36 -6.19
C GLU A 423 -9.11 -6.22 -6.57
N LEU A 424 -10.07 -5.65 -7.33
CA LEU A 424 -11.23 -6.40 -7.80
C LEU A 424 -10.82 -7.58 -8.67
N LEU A 425 -9.85 -7.39 -9.55
CA LEU A 425 -9.37 -8.42 -10.46
C LEU A 425 -8.54 -9.49 -9.72
N VAL A 426 -7.70 -9.09 -8.77
CA VAL A 426 -6.88 -10.03 -8.00
C VAL A 426 -7.75 -10.95 -7.15
N TYR A 427 -8.79 -10.41 -6.51
CA TYR A 427 -9.61 -11.15 -5.54
C TYR A 427 -10.98 -11.59 -6.09
N GLY A 428 -11.28 -11.34 -7.36
CA GLY A 428 -12.56 -11.72 -7.98
C GLY A 428 -13.76 -10.99 -7.36
N LEU A 429 -13.59 -9.74 -6.94
CA LEU A 429 -14.65 -8.93 -6.36
C LEU A 429 -15.57 -8.37 -7.46
N PRO A 430 -16.85 -8.07 -7.14
CA PRO A 430 -17.76 -7.42 -8.07
C PRO A 430 -17.19 -6.11 -8.62
N LEU A 431 -17.41 -5.82 -9.91
CA LEU A 431 -16.85 -4.63 -10.55
C LEU A 431 -17.45 -3.31 -10.01
N ASP A 432 -18.64 -3.36 -9.43
CA ASP A 432 -19.33 -2.25 -8.75
C ASP A 432 -19.01 -2.16 -7.24
N TYR A 433 -18.08 -2.96 -6.76
CA TYR A 433 -17.74 -3.07 -5.33
C TYR A 433 -17.54 -1.71 -4.65
N PHE A 434 -16.82 -0.79 -5.30
CA PHE A 434 -16.53 0.51 -4.74
C PHE A 434 -17.71 1.50 -4.83
N ALA A 435 -18.70 1.26 -5.68
CA ALA A 435 -19.91 2.07 -5.71
C ALA A 435 -20.70 1.98 -4.39
N HIS A 436 -20.63 0.85 -3.70
CA HIS A 436 -21.31 0.57 -2.43
C HIS A 436 -20.38 0.64 -1.21
N TYR A 437 -19.10 0.96 -1.42
CA TYR A 437 -18.09 0.85 -0.35
C TYR A 437 -18.42 1.78 0.84
N ALA A 438 -18.69 3.07 0.57
CA ALA A 438 -19.02 4.04 1.61
C ALA A 438 -20.32 3.68 2.35
N GLU A 439 -21.34 3.19 1.63
CA GLU A 439 -22.60 2.72 2.22
C GLU A 439 -22.33 1.57 3.20
N ARG A 440 -21.59 0.55 2.78
CA ARG A 440 -21.24 -0.61 3.62
C ARG A 440 -20.41 -0.22 4.85
N ILE A 441 -19.46 0.71 4.72
CA ILE A 441 -18.71 1.25 5.88
C ILE A 441 -19.67 1.98 6.83
N ASN A 442 -20.57 2.81 6.32
CA ASN A 442 -21.51 3.55 7.14
C ASN A 442 -22.56 2.65 7.83
N ALA A 443 -22.87 1.51 7.27
CA ALA A 443 -23.77 0.53 7.86
C ALA A 443 -23.18 -0.22 9.08
N VAL A 444 -21.84 -0.26 9.24
CA VAL A 444 -21.19 -0.94 10.36
C VAL A 444 -21.62 -0.33 11.69
N THR A 445 -22.06 -1.14 12.63
CA THR A 445 -22.47 -0.75 13.98
C THR A 445 -21.35 -0.99 15.02
N ALA A 446 -21.49 -0.40 16.22
CA ALA A 446 -20.59 -0.72 17.32
C ALA A 446 -20.65 -2.21 17.72
N ALA A 447 -21.84 -2.82 17.61
CA ALA A 447 -22.03 -4.25 17.84
C ALA A 447 -21.29 -5.11 16.81
N ASP A 448 -21.26 -4.69 15.53
CA ASP A 448 -20.46 -5.38 14.49
C ASP A 448 -18.96 -5.31 14.80
N VAL A 449 -18.46 -4.11 15.17
CA VAL A 449 -17.05 -3.93 15.57
C VAL A 449 -16.72 -4.84 16.77
N GLN A 450 -17.58 -4.87 17.79
CA GLN A 450 -17.39 -5.72 18.97
C GLN A 450 -17.41 -7.21 18.61
N ARG A 451 -18.33 -7.63 17.75
CA ARG A 451 -18.43 -9.01 17.27
C ARG A 451 -17.16 -9.43 16.55
N VAL A 452 -16.71 -8.67 15.56
CA VAL A 452 -15.50 -9.01 14.79
C VAL A 452 -14.23 -8.88 15.63
N ALA A 453 -14.20 -7.97 16.62
CA ALA A 453 -13.10 -7.90 17.57
C ALA A 453 -12.97 -9.19 18.39
N ARG A 454 -14.07 -9.69 18.94
CA ARG A 454 -14.09 -10.96 19.69
C ARG A 454 -13.76 -12.18 18.83
N GLN A 455 -14.13 -12.15 17.56
CA GLN A 455 -13.91 -13.26 16.64
C GLN A 455 -12.48 -13.29 16.07
N HIS A 456 -11.87 -12.12 15.84
CA HIS A 456 -10.64 -11.97 15.06
C HIS A 456 -9.48 -11.31 15.83
N ILE A 457 -9.66 -10.94 17.10
CA ILE A 457 -8.59 -10.46 17.99
C ILE A 457 -8.57 -11.38 19.20
N ASP A 458 -7.63 -12.33 19.17
CA ASP A 458 -7.48 -13.32 20.25
C ASP A 458 -6.11 -13.16 20.94
N PRO A 459 -6.01 -12.33 22.01
CA PRO A 459 -4.76 -12.09 22.71
C PRO A 459 -4.14 -13.32 23.36
N ASP A 460 -4.89 -14.39 23.54
CA ASP A 460 -4.40 -15.61 24.18
C ASP A 460 -3.69 -16.56 23.19
N HIS A 461 -3.85 -16.28 21.89
CA HIS A 461 -3.25 -17.03 20.78
C HIS A 461 -2.40 -16.14 19.85
N PHE A 462 -1.80 -15.07 20.36
CA PHE A 462 -0.88 -14.24 19.59
C PHE A 462 0.52 -14.83 19.55
N ASP A 463 1.12 -14.77 18.36
CA ASP A 463 2.56 -14.82 18.18
C ASP A 463 3.12 -13.41 18.39
N ILE A 464 3.99 -13.25 19.37
CA ILE A 464 4.67 -11.99 19.69
C ILE A 464 6.12 -12.10 19.22
N VAL A 465 6.46 -11.43 18.13
CA VAL A 465 7.82 -11.41 17.59
C VAL A 465 8.49 -10.10 17.96
N VAL A 466 9.62 -10.21 18.66
CA VAL A 466 10.45 -9.06 19.07
C VAL A 466 11.83 -9.21 18.46
N VAL A 467 12.22 -8.24 17.63
CA VAL A 467 13.57 -8.14 17.05
C VAL A 467 14.29 -6.99 17.74
N GLY A 468 15.37 -7.26 18.44
CA GLY A 468 16.11 -6.23 19.19
C GLY A 468 17.38 -6.77 19.86
N ASP A 469 18.07 -5.92 20.60
CA ASP A 469 19.26 -6.31 21.35
C ASP A 469 18.84 -7.16 22.56
N LYS A 470 19.01 -8.48 22.41
CA LYS A 470 18.63 -9.47 23.42
C LYS A 470 19.23 -9.16 24.79
N SER A 471 20.48 -8.71 24.84
CA SER A 471 21.18 -8.42 26.11
C SER A 471 20.48 -7.33 26.94
N GLN A 472 19.73 -6.44 26.28
CA GLN A 472 19.04 -5.32 26.91
C GLN A 472 17.56 -5.61 27.20
N ILE A 473 16.88 -6.43 26.38
CA ILE A 473 15.42 -6.57 26.44
C ILE A 473 14.94 -7.86 27.07
N GLU A 474 15.75 -8.92 27.08
CA GLU A 474 15.32 -10.27 27.48
C GLU A 474 14.80 -10.33 28.92
N ALA A 475 15.51 -9.70 29.87
CA ALA A 475 15.12 -9.70 31.26
C ALA A 475 13.74 -9.04 31.50
N GLY A 476 13.51 -7.88 30.86
CA GLY A 476 12.21 -7.19 30.91
C GLY A 476 11.08 -8.02 30.31
N ILE A 477 11.30 -8.63 29.14
CA ILE A 477 10.32 -9.50 28.49
C ILE A 477 10.00 -10.74 29.35
N LYS A 478 11.00 -11.39 29.95
CA LYS A 478 10.82 -12.53 30.88
C LYS A 478 9.95 -12.16 32.09
N ALA A 479 10.17 -10.98 32.65
CA ALA A 479 9.43 -10.51 33.82
C ALA A 479 7.92 -10.31 33.55
N LEU A 480 7.51 -10.07 32.30
CA LEU A 480 6.12 -9.92 31.91
C LEU A 480 5.30 -11.21 32.03
N SER A 481 5.93 -12.36 31.91
CA SER A 481 5.27 -13.68 31.94
C SER A 481 4.12 -13.84 30.94
N GLU A 482 4.21 -13.19 29.78
CA GLU A 482 3.17 -13.20 28.72
C GLU A 482 3.24 -14.44 27.80
N GLY A 483 3.96 -15.47 28.19
CA GLY A 483 4.09 -16.76 27.50
C GLY A 483 5.53 -17.29 27.50
N PRO A 484 5.75 -18.51 26.97
CA PRO A 484 7.09 -19.05 26.79
C PRO A 484 7.89 -18.18 25.83
N ILE A 485 9.20 -18.08 26.06
CA ILE A 485 10.12 -17.38 25.16
C ILE A 485 10.86 -18.40 24.32
N VAL A 486 10.78 -18.22 22.99
CA VAL A 486 11.45 -19.05 22.00
C VAL A 486 12.41 -18.20 21.18
N TYR A 487 13.65 -18.62 21.03
CA TYR A 487 14.64 -17.89 20.25
C TYR A 487 14.55 -18.29 18.78
N ARG A 488 14.63 -17.29 17.93
CA ARG A 488 14.56 -17.47 16.47
C ARG A 488 15.71 -16.73 15.80
N ASP A 489 16.15 -17.25 14.67
CA ASP A 489 17.05 -16.53 13.77
C ASP A 489 16.30 -15.46 12.96
N LEU A 490 17.04 -14.69 12.18
CA LEU A 490 16.47 -13.64 11.32
C LEU A 490 15.46 -14.16 10.27
N TRP A 491 15.45 -15.46 10.01
CA TRP A 491 14.52 -16.13 9.11
C TRP A 491 13.32 -16.76 9.83
N GLY A 492 13.22 -16.59 11.14
CA GLY A 492 12.18 -17.19 11.97
C GLY A 492 12.38 -18.68 12.26
N GLN A 493 13.58 -19.24 11.99
CA GLN A 493 13.91 -20.62 12.33
C GLN A 493 14.37 -20.73 13.78
N GLU A 494 14.19 -21.91 14.37
CA GLU A 494 14.60 -22.15 15.74
C GLU A 494 16.12 -22.13 15.88
N VAL A 495 16.61 -21.37 16.84
CA VAL A 495 18.02 -21.38 17.23
C VAL A 495 18.19 -22.40 18.34
N LYS A 496 19.06 -23.40 18.11
CA LYS A 496 19.37 -24.43 19.07
C LYS A 496 20.21 -23.91 20.23
#